data_f779d72b47977b5b5bea61d8526b5628
#
_entry.id   f779d72b47977b5b5bea61d8526b5628
#
_cell.length_a   1.000
_cell.length_b   1.000
_cell.length_c   1.000
_cell.angle_alpha   90.00
_cell.angle_beta   90.00
_cell.angle_gamma   90.00
#
_symmetry.space_group_name_H-M   'P 1'
#
loop_
_entity.id
_entity.type
_entity.pdbx_description
1 polymer ?
#
loop_
_entity_poly.entity_id
_entity_poly.type
_entity_poly.pdbx_seq_one_letter_code
_entity_poly.pdbx_strand_id
1 'polypeptide(L)'
;MTALFSASSHDPFAVPEKYKGQFPQGERPLQQCIAYTDYALKRFFETASRQPWFKNTLFVITADHVSQQIDPFYCTTLGNYCVPIILYAPGDPSLHGYDEEQIVEQIDIMPTVLSYLHYDKPYIAFGRDMLGTPADKGFALHWLPESSSYEYVWGDYALQFDGKQVTSAYMFRTDSTFTNNVLSTMPPATLNRMERHMKSIIQQYMQRMNGDQLTVKH
;
A
#
# COMPACT_ATOMS: atom_id res chain seq x y z
N MET A 1 17.13 13.15 -0.48
CA MET A 1 16.28 11.95 -0.60
C MET A 1 16.98 10.95 -1.52
N THR A 2 16.99 9.67 -1.17
CA THR A 2 17.53 8.58 -1.98
C THR A 2 16.46 7.51 -2.11
N ALA A 3 16.20 7.01 -3.30
CA ALA A 3 15.32 5.88 -3.55
C ALA A 3 16.17 4.69 -4.04
N LEU A 4 15.94 3.51 -3.47
CA LEU A 4 16.58 2.25 -3.87
C LEU A 4 15.48 1.28 -4.29
N PHE A 5 15.65 0.69 -5.46
CA PHE A 5 14.77 -0.35 -5.98
C PHE A 5 15.57 -1.66 -6.07
N SER A 6 15.13 -2.69 -5.33
CA SER A 6 15.76 -3.99 -5.37
C SER A 6 15.19 -4.84 -6.52
N ALA A 7 16.06 -5.47 -7.31
CA ALA A 7 15.64 -6.28 -8.45
C ALA A 7 15.65 -7.79 -8.20
N SER A 8 16.09 -8.24 -7.03
CA SER A 8 16.27 -9.68 -6.75
C SER A 8 14.96 -10.46 -6.70
N SER A 9 13.87 -9.78 -6.31
CA SER A 9 12.51 -10.37 -6.25
C SER A 9 11.76 -10.28 -7.58
N HIS A 10 12.41 -9.88 -8.66
CA HIS A 10 11.89 -9.84 -10.01
C HIS A 10 12.33 -11.07 -10.82
N ASP A 11 11.57 -11.45 -11.85
CA ASP A 11 11.96 -12.50 -12.80
C ASP A 11 13.35 -12.21 -13.39
N PRO A 12 14.25 -13.20 -13.49
CA PRO A 12 14.12 -14.65 -13.31
C PRO A 12 14.30 -15.15 -11.87
N PHE A 13 14.09 -14.34 -10.85
CA PHE A 13 14.19 -14.71 -9.43
C PHE A 13 15.55 -15.33 -9.06
N ALA A 14 16.61 -14.61 -9.40
CA ALA A 14 17.98 -15.11 -9.24
C ALA A 14 18.66 -14.53 -7.99
N VAL A 15 19.16 -15.40 -7.13
CA VAL A 15 20.09 -15.05 -6.06
C VAL A 15 21.51 -15.00 -6.67
N PRO A 16 22.33 -13.97 -6.35
CA PRO A 16 23.70 -13.88 -6.85
C PRO A 16 24.51 -15.13 -6.56
N GLU A 17 25.35 -15.57 -7.49
CA GLU A 17 26.07 -16.85 -7.44
C GLU A 17 26.86 -17.07 -6.14
N LYS A 18 27.47 -16.00 -5.59
CA LYS A 18 28.19 -16.06 -4.30
C LYS A 18 27.34 -16.43 -3.08
N TYR A 19 25.99 -16.34 -3.22
CA TYR A 19 25.03 -16.68 -2.17
C TYR A 19 24.19 -17.91 -2.51
N LYS A 20 24.46 -18.58 -3.62
CA LYS A 20 23.75 -19.76 -4.06
C LYS A 20 23.74 -20.84 -2.98
N GLY A 21 22.55 -21.40 -2.72
CA GLY A 21 22.36 -22.44 -1.70
C GLY A 21 22.38 -21.96 -0.24
N GLN A 22 22.55 -20.66 0.03
CA GLN A 22 22.58 -20.12 1.40
C GLN A 22 21.18 -19.80 1.97
N PHE A 23 20.17 -19.71 1.10
CA PHE A 23 18.79 -19.37 1.51
C PHE A 23 17.84 -20.52 1.18
N PRO A 24 16.79 -20.72 2.01
CA PRO A 24 15.78 -21.75 1.74
C PRO A 24 15.07 -21.47 0.41
N GLN A 25 14.81 -22.52 -0.36
CA GLN A 25 14.18 -22.36 -1.68
C GLN A 25 12.68 -22.07 -1.60
N GLY A 26 12.00 -22.62 -0.59
CA GLY A 26 10.54 -22.48 -0.49
C GLY A 26 9.78 -23.22 -1.60
N GLU A 27 8.49 -22.94 -1.74
CA GLU A 27 7.61 -23.52 -2.77
C GLU A 27 7.68 -22.77 -4.10
N ARG A 28 8.11 -21.51 -4.07
CA ARG A 28 8.26 -20.63 -5.22
C ARG A 28 9.64 -20.01 -5.27
N PRO A 29 10.20 -19.78 -6.45
CA PRO A 29 11.52 -19.15 -6.61
C PRO A 29 11.62 -17.78 -5.92
N LEU A 30 10.53 -17.02 -5.91
CA LEU A 30 10.43 -15.73 -5.25
C LEU A 30 10.81 -15.81 -3.75
N GLN A 31 10.43 -16.88 -3.04
CA GLN A 31 10.66 -17.00 -1.59
C GLN A 31 12.15 -17.01 -1.24
N GLN A 32 12.97 -17.68 -2.06
CA GLN A 32 14.42 -17.64 -1.90
C GLN A 32 14.98 -16.21 -2.12
N CYS A 33 14.44 -15.50 -3.09
CA CYS A 33 14.84 -14.11 -3.37
C CYS A 33 14.41 -13.15 -2.26
N ILE A 34 13.24 -13.37 -1.64
CA ILE A 34 12.81 -12.61 -0.47
C ILE A 34 13.78 -12.83 0.70
N ALA A 35 14.17 -14.08 0.99
CA ALA A 35 15.13 -14.38 2.04
C ALA A 35 16.51 -13.74 1.78
N TYR A 36 16.94 -13.69 0.51
CA TYR A 36 18.14 -12.95 0.12
C TYR A 36 17.98 -11.44 0.29
N THR A 37 16.84 -10.88 -0.10
CA THR A 37 16.56 -9.43 0.03
C THR A 37 16.52 -9.03 1.51
N ASP A 38 15.90 -9.83 2.36
CA ASP A 38 15.90 -9.63 3.81
C ASP A 38 17.32 -9.62 4.39
N TYR A 39 18.14 -10.60 3.99
CA TYR A 39 19.56 -10.62 4.36
C TYR A 39 20.32 -9.38 3.88
N ALA A 40 20.07 -8.92 2.66
CA ALA A 40 20.69 -7.72 2.11
C ALA A 40 20.26 -6.48 2.90
N LEU A 41 18.98 -6.38 3.26
CA LEU A 41 18.44 -5.30 4.09
C LEU A 41 19.07 -5.32 5.49
N LYS A 42 19.20 -6.49 6.11
CA LYS A 42 19.93 -6.64 7.37
C LYS A 42 21.35 -6.07 7.27
N ARG A 43 22.11 -6.46 6.24
CA ARG A 43 23.48 -5.99 6.01
C ARG A 43 23.54 -4.48 5.77
N PHE A 44 22.55 -3.95 5.07
CA PHE A 44 22.41 -2.50 4.89
C PHE A 44 22.28 -1.81 6.25
N PHE A 45 21.34 -2.22 7.10
CA PHE A 45 21.13 -1.60 8.41
C PHE A 45 22.30 -1.77 9.37
N GLU A 46 22.99 -2.92 9.36
CA GLU A 46 24.22 -3.13 10.12
C GLU A 46 25.32 -2.11 9.74
N THR A 47 25.38 -1.72 8.48
CA THR A 47 26.36 -0.75 7.98
C THR A 47 25.87 0.69 8.20
N ALA A 48 24.61 0.96 7.88
CA ALA A 48 23.98 2.27 8.01
C ALA A 48 23.95 2.76 9.46
N SER A 49 23.70 1.87 10.41
CA SER A 49 23.65 2.21 11.85
C SER A 49 24.94 2.80 12.41
N ARG A 50 26.06 2.61 11.73
CA ARG A 50 27.38 3.17 12.09
C ARG A 50 27.64 4.55 11.47
N GLN A 51 26.73 5.02 10.61
CA GLN A 51 26.89 6.29 9.90
C GLN A 51 26.32 7.45 10.70
N PRO A 52 26.94 8.64 10.64
CA PRO A 52 26.49 9.81 11.41
C PRO A 52 25.09 10.30 11.03
N TRP A 53 24.63 10.02 9.80
CA TRP A 53 23.30 10.41 9.32
C TRP A 53 22.18 9.46 9.76
N PHE A 54 22.48 8.26 10.27
CA PHE A 54 21.52 7.22 10.52
C PHE A 54 20.37 7.66 11.45
N LYS A 55 20.72 8.31 12.57
CA LYS A 55 19.72 8.80 13.55
C LYS A 55 18.88 9.96 13.03
N ASN A 56 19.31 10.62 11.95
CA ASN A 56 18.59 11.72 11.33
C ASN A 56 18.01 11.32 9.96
N THR A 57 17.51 10.09 9.87
CA THR A 57 16.97 9.55 8.63
C THR A 57 15.64 8.85 8.90
N LEU A 58 14.62 9.19 8.10
CA LEU A 58 13.40 8.42 7.96
C LEU A 58 13.60 7.40 6.83
N PHE A 59 13.49 6.13 7.16
CA PHE A 59 13.45 5.02 6.18
C PHE A 59 12.00 4.68 5.88
N VAL A 60 11.66 4.61 4.61
CA VAL A 60 10.38 4.12 4.12
C VAL A 60 10.64 2.86 3.31
N ILE A 61 10.05 1.75 3.74
CA ILE A 61 10.24 0.44 3.10
C ILE A 61 8.87 -0.07 2.68
N THR A 62 8.72 -0.36 1.40
CA THR A 62 7.49 -0.92 0.82
C THR A 62 7.83 -1.79 -0.39
N ALA A 63 6.88 -2.60 -0.85
CA ALA A 63 6.97 -3.23 -2.16
C ALA A 63 6.21 -2.38 -3.20
N ASP A 64 6.53 -2.52 -4.47
CA ASP A 64 5.80 -1.90 -5.58
C ASP A 64 4.47 -2.62 -5.84
N HIS A 65 4.45 -3.96 -5.79
CA HIS A 65 3.26 -4.80 -5.94
C HIS A 65 3.51 -6.19 -5.34
N VAL A 66 2.46 -6.99 -5.25
CA VAL A 66 2.48 -8.40 -4.89
C VAL A 66 2.96 -9.24 -6.10
N SER A 67 3.56 -10.39 -5.83
CA SER A 67 4.02 -11.35 -6.85
C SER A 67 3.59 -12.77 -6.45
N GLN A 68 3.96 -13.77 -7.13
CA GLN A 68 3.81 -15.23 -6.93
C GLN A 68 3.02 -15.66 -5.66
N GLN A 69 1.70 -15.44 -5.66
CA GLN A 69 0.83 -15.71 -4.51
C GLN A 69 0.70 -17.23 -4.26
N ILE A 70 0.67 -17.61 -2.99
CA ILE A 70 0.38 -18.97 -2.51
C ILE A 70 -0.83 -18.93 -1.59
N ASP A 71 -0.88 -17.95 -0.71
CA ASP A 71 -1.97 -17.76 0.23
C ASP A 71 -3.26 -17.32 -0.49
N PRO A 72 -4.42 -17.94 -0.21
CA PRO A 72 -5.69 -17.60 -0.84
C PRO A 72 -6.10 -16.13 -0.71
N PHE A 73 -5.77 -15.45 0.39
CA PHE A 73 -6.02 -14.02 0.54
C PHE A 73 -5.36 -13.21 -0.58
N TYR A 74 -4.07 -13.45 -0.85
CA TYR A 74 -3.34 -12.71 -1.88
C TYR A 74 -3.78 -13.05 -3.32
N CYS A 75 -4.64 -14.07 -3.49
CA CYS A 75 -5.29 -14.36 -4.78
C CYS A 75 -6.60 -13.59 -4.97
N THR A 76 -7.09 -12.86 -3.96
CA THR A 76 -8.25 -11.98 -4.09
C THR A 76 -7.88 -10.66 -4.77
N THR A 77 -8.89 -9.90 -5.22
CA THR A 77 -8.68 -8.57 -5.79
C THR A 77 -8.01 -7.63 -4.79
N LEU A 78 -8.43 -7.62 -3.54
CA LEU A 78 -7.81 -6.82 -2.49
C LEU A 78 -6.40 -7.30 -2.14
N GLY A 79 -6.24 -8.59 -1.86
CA GLY A 79 -4.96 -9.15 -1.43
C GLY A 79 -3.85 -8.97 -2.48
N ASN A 80 -4.21 -8.99 -3.76
CA ASN A 80 -3.27 -8.75 -4.86
C ASN A 80 -2.67 -7.32 -4.86
N TYR A 81 -3.26 -6.38 -4.12
CA TYR A 81 -2.76 -5.02 -3.93
C TYR A 81 -2.19 -4.77 -2.53
N CYS A 82 -2.27 -5.76 -1.62
CA CYS A 82 -1.77 -5.61 -0.26
C CYS A 82 -0.25 -5.75 -0.20
N VAL A 83 0.43 -4.64 0.05
CA VAL A 83 1.88 -4.58 0.30
C VAL A 83 2.15 -3.90 1.64
N PRO A 84 3.24 -4.27 2.35
CA PRO A 84 3.59 -3.59 3.59
C PRO A 84 4.09 -2.17 3.35
N ILE A 85 3.80 -1.26 4.28
CA ILE A 85 4.42 0.06 4.36
C ILE A 85 5.05 0.17 5.74
N ILE A 86 6.37 0.35 5.80
CA ILE A 86 7.13 0.44 7.03
C ILE A 86 7.78 1.82 7.10
N LEU A 87 7.51 2.56 8.16
CA LEU A 87 8.18 3.81 8.49
C LEU A 87 9.14 3.55 9.66
N TYR A 88 10.41 3.84 9.47
CA TYR A 88 11.43 3.64 10.49
C TYR A 88 12.34 4.85 10.61
N ALA A 89 12.35 5.47 11.78
CA ALA A 89 13.24 6.58 12.12
C ALA A 89 14.00 6.25 13.41
N PRO A 90 15.28 5.85 13.33
CA PRO A 90 16.05 5.41 14.50
C PRO A 90 16.23 6.48 15.58
N GLY A 91 16.10 7.74 15.22
CA GLY A 91 16.18 8.89 16.13
C GLY A 91 14.86 9.32 16.75
N ASP A 92 13.75 8.71 16.30
CA ASP A 92 12.40 9.07 16.75
C ASP A 92 11.67 7.86 17.37
N PRO A 93 11.63 7.77 18.69
CA PRO A 93 10.97 6.66 19.39
C PRO A 93 9.43 6.71 19.29
N SER A 94 8.82 7.77 18.75
CA SER A 94 7.38 7.86 18.57
C SER A 94 6.90 6.97 17.40
N LEU A 95 7.76 6.72 16.41
CA LEU A 95 7.49 5.79 15.31
C LEU A 95 7.80 4.35 15.74
N HIS A 96 6.85 3.74 16.45
CA HIS A 96 6.93 2.34 16.87
C HIS A 96 5.55 1.69 16.88
N GLY A 97 5.53 0.37 16.78
CA GLY A 97 4.31 -0.42 16.83
C GLY A 97 3.87 -0.93 15.46
N TYR A 98 2.69 -1.49 15.44
CA TYR A 98 2.04 -2.06 14.28
C TYR A 98 0.57 -1.68 14.32
N ASP A 99 0.04 -1.19 13.22
CA ASP A 99 -1.37 -0.80 13.07
C ASP A 99 -2.05 -1.75 12.08
N GLU A 100 -2.96 -2.58 12.57
CA GLU A 100 -3.75 -3.54 11.78
C GLU A 100 -5.09 -2.94 11.33
N GLU A 101 -5.49 -1.82 11.92
CA GLU A 101 -6.82 -1.26 11.72
C GLU A 101 -6.85 -0.22 10.60
N GLN A 102 -5.79 0.53 10.46
CA GLN A 102 -5.73 1.62 9.49
C GLN A 102 -5.61 1.09 8.06
N ILE A 103 -6.54 1.53 7.20
CA ILE A 103 -6.46 1.29 5.76
C ILE A 103 -5.62 2.41 5.15
N VAL A 104 -4.52 2.03 4.50
CA VAL A 104 -3.56 2.94 3.87
C VAL A 104 -3.24 2.51 2.45
N GLU A 105 -2.75 3.44 1.64
CA GLU A 105 -2.32 3.21 0.26
C GLU A 105 -0.88 3.69 0.05
N GLN A 106 -0.20 3.19 -0.97
CA GLN A 106 1.15 3.68 -1.34
C GLN A 106 1.16 5.18 -1.66
N ILE A 107 0.06 5.74 -2.18
CA ILE A 107 -0.05 7.18 -2.43
C ILE A 107 -0.08 8.02 -1.15
N ASP A 108 -0.33 7.42 0.01
CA ASP A 108 -0.27 8.06 1.32
C ASP A 108 1.17 8.30 1.80
N ILE A 109 2.16 7.62 1.21
CA ILE A 109 3.58 7.73 1.60
C ILE A 109 4.08 9.17 1.43
N MET A 110 3.82 9.80 0.28
CA MET A 110 4.32 11.15 0.03
C MET A 110 3.77 12.19 1.03
N PRO A 111 2.46 12.34 1.21
CA PRO A 111 1.93 13.31 2.19
C PRO A 111 2.35 12.99 3.62
N THR A 112 2.51 11.71 3.99
CA THR A 112 3.02 11.31 5.30
C THR A 112 4.46 11.76 5.52
N VAL A 113 5.34 11.52 4.54
CA VAL A 113 6.74 11.95 4.61
C VAL A 113 6.84 13.48 4.67
N LEU A 114 6.05 14.19 3.87
CA LEU A 114 6.04 15.66 3.87
C LEU A 114 5.55 16.21 5.21
N SER A 115 4.49 15.64 5.78
CA SER A 115 3.98 16.00 7.10
C SER A 115 5.02 15.72 8.20
N TYR A 116 5.61 14.54 8.22
CA TYR A 116 6.65 14.14 9.16
C TYR A 116 7.88 15.07 9.13
N LEU A 117 8.25 15.54 7.94
CA LEU A 117 9.36 16.48 7.74
C LEU A 117 8.96 17.96 7.93
N HIS A 118 7.72 18.23 8.34
CA HIS A 118 7.18 19.60 8.53
C HIS A 118 7.33 20.47 7.26
N TYR A 119 7.04 19.87 6.08
CA TYR A 119 7.10 20.61 4.82
C TYR A 119 5.97 21.64 4.75
N ASP A 120 6.32 22.91 4.57
CA ASP A 120 5.44 24.08 4.69
C ASP A 120 4.97 24.67 3.34
N LYS A 121 5.36 24.06 2.22
CA LYS A 121 4.95 24.58 0.90
C LYS A 121 3.71 23.86 0.37
N PRO A 122 2.89 24.53 -0.45
CA PRO A 122 1.76 23.87 -1.13
C PRO A 122 2.22 22.69 -1.97
N TYR A 123 1.46 21.59 -1.92
CA TYR A 123 1.64 20.43 -2.78
C TYR A 123 0.29 19.81 -3.13
N ILE A 124 0.24 18.96 -4.12
CA ILE A 124 -0.95 18.20 -4.49
C ILE A 124 -0.69 16.74 -4.17
N ALA A 125 -1.61 16.12 -3.44
CA ALA A 125 -1.66 14.70 -3.17
C ALA A 125 -3.10 14.20 -3.25
N PHE A 126 -3.30 12.95 -3.67
CA PHE A 126 -4.55 12.22 -3.52
C PHE A 126 -4.53 11.32 -2.28
N GLY A 127 -3.34 11.01 -1.79
CA GLY A 127 -3.12 10.33 -0.53
C GLY A 127 -3.23 11.25 0.69
N ARG A 128 -3.13 10.65 1.87
CA ARG A 128 -3.30 11.29 3.19
C ARG A 128 -2.06 11.04 4.05
N ASP A 129 -1.90 11.87 5.06
CA ASP A 129 -0.91 11.60 6.13
C ASP A 129 -1.38 10.42 6.99
N MET A 130 -0.70 9.27 6.88
CA MET A 130 -1.01 8.05 7.64
C MET A 130 -0.84 8.25 9.15
N LEU A 131 0.09 9.10 9.58
CA LEU A 131 0.37 9.33 11.01
C LEU A 131 -0.60 10.32 11.65
N GLY A 132 -1.12 11.26 10.87
CA GLY A 132 -2.06 12.28 11.34
C GLY A 132 -3.53 11.97 11.08
N THR A 133 -3.83 10.95 10.26
CA THR A 133 -5.21 10.59 9.90
C THR A 133 -5.75 9.53 10.86
N PRO A 134 -6.91 9.76 11.52
CA PRO A 134 -7.53 8.73 12.35
C PRO A 134 -7.85 7.45 11.56
N ALA A 135 -7.69 6.29 12.19
CA ALA A 135 -7.85 4.99 11.52
C ALA A 135 -9.22 4.81 10.84
N ASP A 136 -10.31 5.32 11.44
CA ASP A 136 -11.67 5.28 10.87
C ASP A 136 -11.86 6.14 9.60
N LYS A 137 -10.88 6.98 9.26
CA LYS A 137 -10.83 7.80 8.05
C LYS A 137 -9.99 7.21 6.93
N GLY A 138 -9.25 6.14 7.23
CA GLY A 138 -8.48 5.40 6.24
C GLY A 138 -9.38 4.77 5.17
N PHE A 139 -8.96 4.81 3.92
CA PHE A 139 -9.60 4.10 2.80
C PHE A 139 -8.55 3.75 1.75
N ALA A 140 -8.89 2.83 0.85
CA ALA A 140 -8.11 2.54 -0.34
C ALA A 140 -9.01 2.50 -1.59
N LEU A 141 -8.49 2.98 -2.72
CA LEU A 141 -9.20 2.97 -4.00
C LEU A 141 -8.23 2.63 -5.11
N HIS A 142 -8.43 1.50 -5.77
CA HIS A 142 -7.60 1.08 -6.88
C HIS A 142 -8.43 0.59 -8.07
N TRP A 143 -7.80 0.60 -9.24
CA TRP A 143 -8.37 0.10 -10.47
C TRP A 143 -8.04 -1.37 -10.66
N LEU A 144 -9.03 -2.16 -11.05
CA LEU A 144 -8.91 -3.58 -11.38
C LEU A 144 -8.94 -3.74 -12.91
N PRO A 145 -7.79 -3.87 -13.58
CA PRO A 145 -7.73 -3.89 -15.05
C PRO A 145 -8.46 -5.10 -15.65
N GLU A 146 -8.41 -6.27 -15.01
CA GLU A 146 -9.02 -7.51 -15.51
C GLU A 146 -10.54 -7.41 -15.62
N SER A 147 -11.18 -6.74 -14.66
CA SER A 147 -12.65 -6.53 -14.61
C SER A 147 -13.08 -5.16 -15.10
N SER A 148 -12.14 -4.27 -15.43
CA SER A 148 -12.42 -2.87 -15.79
C SER A 148 -13.32 -2.19 -14.76
N SER A 149 -12.98 -2.35 -13.49
CA SER A 149 -13.75 -1.84 -12.35
C SER A 149 -12.83 -1.19 -11.31
N TYR A 150 -13.42 -0.51 -10.36
CA TYR A 150 -12.73 0.00 -9.17
C TYR A 150 -13.00 -0.91 -7.98
N GLU A 151 -12.03 -1.07 -7.10
CA GLU A 151 -12.24 -1.60 -5.77
C GLU A 151 -11.97 -0.50 -4.74
N TYR A 152 -12.94 -0.33 -3.83
CA TYR A 152 -12.93 0.71 -2.81
C TYR A 152 -13.09 0.08 -1.43
N VAL A 153 -12.11 0.30 -0.55
CA VAL A 153 -12.06 -0.25 0.80
C VAL A 153 -12.21 0.86 1.82
N TRP A 154 -13.19 0.74 2.72
CA TRP A 154 -13.40 1.67 3.83
C TRP A 154 -14.14 0.99 5.00
N GLY A 155 -13.64 1.16 6.23
CA GLY A 155 -14.17 0.48 7.41
C GLY A 155 -13.99 -1.03 7.28
N ASP A 156 -15.08 -1.76 7.33
CA ASP A 156 -15.07 -3.23 7.23
C ASP A 156 -15.38 -3.77 5.83
N TYR A 157 -15.66 -2.90 4.88
CA TYR A 157 -16.16 -3.29 3.56
C TYR A 157 -15.18 -3.00 2.44
N ALA A 158 -15.10 -3.93 1.50
CA ALA A 158 -14.54 -3.74 0.16
C ALA A 158 -15.69 -3.76 -0.85
N LEU A 159 -15.83 -2.69 -1.65
CA LEU A 159 -16.84 -2.55 -2.71
C LEU A 159 -16.19 -2.66 -4.07
N GLN A 160 -16.83 -3.34 -5.01
CA GLN A 160 -16.46 -3.30 -6.42
C GLN A 160 -17.46 -2.46 -7.21
N PHE A 161 -16.95 -1.58 -8.09
CA PHE A 161 -17.73 -0.60 -8.84
C PHE A 161 -17.34 -0.60 -10.31
N ASP A 162 -18.31 -0.84 -11.21
CA ASP A 162 -18.09 -0.98 -12.66
C ASP A 162 -18.05 0.36 -13.42
N GLY A 163 -18.00 1.49 -12.70
CA GLY A 163 -18.10 2.83 -13.29
C GLY A 163 -19.53 3.37 -13.35
N LYS A 164 -20.55 2.55 -13.09
CA LYS A 164 -21.98 2.91 -13.09
C LYS A 164 -22.62 2.62 -11.74
N GLN A 165 -22.46 1.41 -11.24
CA GLN A 165 -23.04 0.90 -9.99
C GLN A 165 -22.07 0.03 -9.22
N VAL A 166 -22.32 -0.11 -7.93
CA VAL A 166 -21.63 -1.12 -7.09
C VAL A 166 -22.17 -2.50 -7.48
N THR A 167 -21.26 -3.41 -7.81
CA THR A 167 -21.59 -4.77 -8.28
C THR A 167 -21.43 -5.82 -7.20
N SER A 168 -20.57 -5.59 -6.21
CA SER A 168 -20.36 -6.49 -5.07
C SER A 168 -19.84 -5.74 -3.85
N ALA A 169 -20.04 -6.35 -2.68
CA ALA A 169 -19.52 -5.87 -1.40
C ALA A 169 -19.06 -7.08 -0.56
N TYR A 170 -17.95 -6.97 0.11
CA TYR A 170 -17.37 -8.01 0.96
C TYR A 170 -16.97 -7.45 2.31
N MET A 171 -17.15 -8.21 3.38
CA MET A 171 -16.63 -7.89 4.72
C MET A 171 -15.19 -8.44 4.83
N PHE A 172 -14.22 -7.75 4.27
CA PHE A 172 -12.88 -8.26 4.05
C PHE A 172 -12.13 -8.68 5.32
N ARG A 173 -12.47 -8.12 6.48
CA ARG A 173 -11.85 -8.50 7.77
C ARG A 173 -12.31 -9.88 8.28
N THR A 174 -13.49 -10.34 7.86
CA THR A 174 -14.07 -11.63 8.28
C THR A 174 -14.22 -12.63 7.13
N ASP A 175 -14.19 -12.17 5.90
CA ASP A 175 -14.22 -12.95 4.66
C ASP A 175 -13.01 -12.62 3.81
N SER A 176 -11.84 -13.10 4.23
CA SER A 176 -10.55 -12.79 3.60
C SER A 176 -10.41 -13.32 2.16
N THR A 177 -11.30 -14.22 1.74
CA THR A 177 -11.28 -14.84 0.41
C THR A 177 -12.38 -14.34 -0.53
N PHE A 178 -13.18 -13.36 -0.09
CA PHE A 178 -14.24 -12.73 -0.90
C PHE A 178 -15.28 -13.72 -1.45
N THR A 179 -15.69 -14.67 -0.61
CA THR A 179 -16.63 -15.73 -0.97
C THR A 179 -18.08 -15.34 -0.77
N ASN A 180 -18.35 -14.38 0.14
CA ASN A 180 -19.69 -13.98 0.53
C ASN A 180 -20.00 -12.54 0.10
N ASN A 181 -20.67 -12.37 -1.03
CA ASN A 181 -21.13 -11.05 -1.46
C ASN A 181 -22.32 -10.58 -0.62
N VAL A 182 -22.07 -9.60 0.25
CA VAL A 182 -23.04 -9.03 1.19
C VAL A 182 -23.78 -7.78 0.67
N LEU A 183 -23.66 -7.43 -0.61
CA LEU A 183 -24.25 -6.22 -1.19
C LEU A 183 -25.75 -6.11 -0.90
N SER A 184 -26.49 -7.21 -1.02
CA SER A 184 -27.94 -7.24 -0.81
C SER A 184 -28.37 -7.07 0.66
N THR A 185 -27.47 -7.34 1.60
CA THR A 185 -27.72 -7.28 3.05
C THR A 185 -27.00 -6.10 3.72
N MET A 186 -26.15 -5.39 2.97
CA MET A 186 -25.41 -4.25 3.47
C MET A 186 -26.37 -3.11 3.87
N PRO A 187 -26.15 -2.43 5.02
CA PRO A 187 -26.99 -1.31 5.42
C PRO A 187 -27.00 -0.20 4.34
N PRO A 188 -28.20 0.22 3.84
CA PRO A 188 -28.28 1.18 2.73
C PRO A 188 -27.58 2.52 3.02
N ALA A 189 -27.62 2.99 4.27
CA ALA A 189 -26.93 4.22 4.66
C ALA A 189 -25.40 4.11 4.53
N THR A 190 -24.82 2.95 4.86
CA THR A 190 -23.38 2.67 4.72
C THR A 190 -22.99 2.58 3.23
N LEU A 191 -23.75 1.80 2.45
CA LEU A 191 -23.52 1.69 1.00
C LEU A 191 -23.57 3.06 0.32
N ASN A 192 -24.62 3.85 0.55
CA ASN A 192 -24.78 5.17 -0.03
C ASN A 192 -23.66 6.14 0.37
N ARG A 193 -23.16 6.05 1.61
CA ARG A 193 -22.03 6.87 2.08
C ARG A 193 -20.74 6.49 1.36
N MET A 194 -20.45 5.20 1.29
CA MET A 194 -19.25 4.67 0.63
C MET A 194 -19.24 4.98 -0.86
N GLU A 195 -20.35 4.73 -1.55
CA GLU A 195 -20.50 5.00 -2.98
C GLU A 195 -20.30 6.48 -3.31
N ARG A 196 -20.91 7.39 -2.54
CA ARG A 196 -20.70 8.83 -2.73
C ARG A 196 -19.27 9.25 -2.51
N HIS A 197 -18.61 8.72 -1.47
CA HIS A 197 -17.22 9.07 -1.18
C HIS A 197 -16.29 8.55 -2.30
N MET A 198 -16.41 7.29 -2.69
CA MET A 198 -15.68 6.70 -3.81
C MET A 198 -15.84 7.51 -5.10
N LYS A 199 -17.10 7.79 -5.50
CA LYS A 199 -17.41 8.58 -6.71
C LYS A 199 -16.80 9.98 -6.64
N SER A 200 -16.77 10.61 -5.46
CA SER A 200 -16.17 11.95 -5.30
C SER A 200 -14.65 11.93 -5.51
N ILE A 201 -13.96 10.88 -5.06
CA ILE A 201 -12.52 10.70 -5.28
C ILE A 201 -12.23 10.52 -6.78
N ILE A 202 -12.95 9.59 -7.42
CA ILE A 202 -12.80 9.34 -8.86
C ILE A 202 -13.06 10.62 -9.67
N GLN A 203 -14.13 11.33 -9.35
CA GLN A 203 -14.49 12.57 -10.03
C GLN A 203 -13.40 13.64 -9.86
N GLN A 204 -12.92 13.84 -8.64
CA GLN A 204 -11.87 14.83 -8.36
C GLN A 204 -10.58 14.52 -9.11
N TYR A 205 -10.17 13.23 -9.11
CA TYR A 205 -9.00 12.79 -9.85
C TYR A 205 -9.14 13.07 -11.35
N MET A 206 -10.26 12.66 -11.95
CA MET A 206 -10.54 12.86 -13.37
C MET A 206 -10.65 14.35 -13.76
N GLN A 207 -11.27 15.17 -12.93
CA GLN A 207 -11.37 16.61 -13.18
C GLN A 207 -9.99 17.28 -13.16
N ARG A 208 -9.14 16.92 -12.19
CA ARG A 208 -7.77 17.49 -12.10
C ARG A 208 -6.90 17.02 -13.26
N MET A 209 -6.99 15.74 -13.63
CA MET A 209 -6.26 15.19 -14.76
C MET A 209 -6.67 15.86 -16.07
N ASN A 210 -7.97 15.97 -16.37
CA ASN A 210 -8.47 16.59 -17.58
C ASN A 210 -8.25 18.12 -17.62
N GLY A 211 -8.15 18.75 -16.46
CA GLY A 211 -7.93 20.19 -16.31
C GLY A 211 -6.47 20.61 -16.20
N ASP A 212 -5.52 19.67 -16.36
CA ASP A 212 -4.08 19.92 -16.14
C ASP A 212 -3.78 20.58 -14.78
N GLN A 213 -4.36 20.00 -13.71
CA GLN A 213 -4.30 20.51 -12.34
C GLN A 213 -3.60 19.53 -11.37
N LEU A 214 -2.65 18.75 -11.88
CA LEU A 214 -1.90 17.78 -11.08
C LEU A 214 -0.62 18.37 -10.44
N THR A 215 -0.33 19.65 -10.72
CA THR A 215 0.79 20.37 -10.14
C THR A 215 0.34 21.68 -9.49
N VAL A 216 1.11 22.15 -8.53
CA VAL A 216 0.91 23.50 -7.96
C VAL A 216 1.33 24.53 -9.01
N LYS A 217 0.44 25.48 -9.31
CA LYS A 217 0.79 26.63 -10.14
C LYS A 217 1.58 27.63 -9.28
N HIS A 218 2.75 28.01 -9.75
CA HIS A 218 3.60 29.03 -9.16
C HIS A 218 3.16 30.43 -9.60
#